data_709f283f4493513203743fd1dd9982d2
#
_entry.id   709f283f4493513203743fd1dd9982d2
#
_cell.length_a   1.000
_cell.length_b   1.000
_cell.length_c   1.000
_cell.angle_alpha   90.00
_cell.angle_beta   90.00
_cell.angle_gamma   90.00
#
_symmetry.space_group_name_H-M   'P 1'
#
loop_
_entity.id
_entity.type
_entity.pdbx_description
1 polymer ?
#
loop_
_entity_poly.entity_id
_entity_poly.type
_entity_poly.pdbx_seq_one_letter_code
_entity_poly.pdbx_strand_id
1 'polypeptide(L)'
;SEGGDATVIAPISGLSRPHFTEGSDRIYAFQGGTGLISMRWDGTDRREHVQVRGSSGGGGGQGTAAGLILMAPSGDQALAQVGNQLYVVTVPTGVGAEAPTISVANPDNASFPASQLTDIGSQFPAWGPNAEEVHWALGNAHFAYNLDAAQAFADSIEALEDSADEDEEDEEDEEDEATYQPTETRIRIEVDRDTPSGEIALTGARIITMNGEEVLERG
;
A
#
# COMPACT_ATOMS: atom_id res chain seq x y z
N SER A 1 -8.99 25.16 -21.04
CA SER A 1 -7.69 25.68 -20.58
C SER A 1 -6.66 25.32 -21.64
N GLU A 2 -6.01 26.32 -22.18
CA GLU A 2 -4.85 26.15 -23.03
C GLU A 2 -3.72 25.66 -22.09
N GLY A 3 -3.22 24.44 -22.30
CA GLY A 3 -2.10 23.91 -21.54
C GLY A 3 -0.85 24.77 -21.76
N GLY A 4 -0.16 25.14 -20.69
CA GLY A 4 1.13 25.82 -20.79
C GLY A 4 2.26 24.87 -21.18
N ASP A 5 3.44 25.40 -21.40
CA ASP A 5 4.64 24.61 -21.69
C ASP A 5 5.02 23.71 -20.50
N ALA A 6 5.39 22.47 -20.79
CA ALA A 6 5.86 21.55 -19.75
C ALA A 6 7.23 21.98 -19.22
N THR A 7 7.35 22.10 -17.92
CA THR A 7 8.62 22.44 -17.25
C THR A 7 9.11 21.25 -16.44
N VAL A 8 10.40 20.91 -16.58
CA VAL A 8 11.04 19.89 -15.77
C VAL A 8 11.30 20.44 -14.36
N ILE A 9 10.64 19.86 -13.35
CA ILE A 9 10.74 20.29 -11.95
C ILE A 9 11.96 19.65 -11.28
N ALA A 10 12.17 18.35 -11.48
CA ALA A 10 13.25 17.60 -10.89
C ALA A 10 13.59 16.34 -11.70
N PRO A 11 14.80 15.80 -11.61
CA PRO A 11 15.11 14.49 -12.18
C PRO A 11 14.33 13.40 -11.43
N ILE A 12 13.69 12.48 -12.19
CA ILE A 12 12.83 11.41 -11.64
C ILE A 12 13.64 10.22 -11.10
N SER A 13 14.96 10.24 -11.16
CA SER A 13 15.78 9.08 -10.79
C SER A 13 15.47 8.61 -9.37
N GLY A 14 14.87 7.43 -9.25
CA GLY A 14 14.50 6.83 -7.98
C GLY A 14 13.25 7.42 -7.30
N LEU A 15 12.60 8.41 -7.91
CA LEU A 15 11.32 8.96 -7.41
C LEU A 15 10.13 8.21 -8.00
N SER A 16 9.13 7.95 -7.18
CA SER A 16 7.87 7.35 -7.59
C SER A 16 6.68 7.97 -6.84
N ARG A 17 5.48 7.80 -7.41
CA ARG A 17 4.24 8.21 -6.78
C ARG A 17 4.21 9.69 -6.35
N PRO A 18 4.45 10.65 -7.25
CA PRO A 18 4.29 12.06 -6.90
C PRO A 18 2.82 12.34 -6.54
N HIS A 19 2.61 13.04 -5.43
CA HIS A 19 1.28 13.37 -4.91
C HIS A 19 1.32 14.69 -4.12
N PHE A 20 0.14 15.20 -3.82
CA PHE A 20 -0.05 16.48 -3.14
C PHE A 20 -0.85 16.27 -1.86
N THR A 21 -0.67 17.19 -0.90
CA THR A 21 -1.46 17.27 0.32
C THR A 21 -2.19 18.59 0.38
N GLU A 22 -3.33 18.61 1.05
CA GLU A 22 -4.12 19.83 1.20
C GLU A 22 -3.33 20.92 1.93
N GLY A 23 -3.48 22.16 1.47
CA GLY A 23 -2.83 23.33 2.07
C GLY A 23 -1.30 23.39 1.93
N SER A 24 -0.70 22.44 1.19
CA SER A 24 0.75 22.41 0.96
C SER A 24 1.13 22.93 -0.42
N ASP A 25 2.21 23.71 -0.48
CA ASP A 25 2.87 24.14 -1.71
C ASP A 25 3.95 23.15 -2.20
N ARG A 26 3.88 21.89 -1.73
CA ARG A 26 4.91 20.87 -1.92
C ARG A 26 4.39 19.68 -2.70
N ILE A 27 5.29 19.08 -3.46
CA ILE A 27 5.10 17.78 -4.10
C ILE A 27 5.75 16.74 -3.20
N TYR A 28 4.98 15.78 -2.74
CA TYR A 28 5.49 14.61 -2.03
C TYR A 28 5.79 13.49 -3.02
N ALA A 29 6.79 12.67 -2.71
CA ALA A 29 7.12 11.49 -3.49
C ALA A 29 7.84 10.45 -2.62
N PHE A 30 7.78 9.20 -3.03
CA PHE A 30 8.59 8.14 -2.44
C PHE A 30 9.92 8.02 -3.21
N GLN A 31 11.01 7.89 -2.47
CA GLN A 31 12.33 7.59 -3.03
C GLN A 31 12.90 6.34 -2.38
N GLY A 32 13.20 5.33 -3.19
CA GLY A 32 13.83 4.09 -2.71
C GLY A 32 15.12 4.37 -1.95
N GLY A 33 15.27 3.75 -0.77
CA GLY A 33 16.42 3.95 0.11
C GLY A 33 16.41 5.21 0.98
N THR A 34 15.63 6.26 0.60
CA THR A 34 15.52 7.50 1.35
C THR A 34 14.19 7.59 2.12
N GLY A 35 13.10 7.06 1.55
CA GLY A 35 11.76 7.11 2.15
C GLY A 35 10.86 8.18 1.55
N LEU A 36 10.02 8.80 2.37
CA LEU A 36 9.13 9.90 1.97
C LEU A 36 9.91 11.20 1.90
N ILE A 37 9.83 11.84 0.75
CA ILE A 37 10.42 13.15 0.51
C ILE A 37 9.38 14.17 0.08
N SER A 38 9.69 15.45 0.18
CA SER A 38 8.95 16.50 -0.51
C SER A 38 9.87 17.55 -1.09
N MET A 39 9.35 18.31 -2.05
CA MET A 39 10.02 19.47 -2.65
C MET A 39 8.98 20.52 -3.02
N ARG A 40 9.41 21.76 -3.20
CA ARG A 40 8.53 22.82 -3.74
C ARG A 40 8.23 22.57 -5.22
N TRP A 41 7.23 23.27 -5.73
CA TRP A 41 6.81 23.20 -7.15
C TRP A 41 7.90 23.54 -8.16
N ASP A 42 8.91 24.28 -7.74
CA ASP A 42 10.07 24.63 -8.56
C ASP A 42 11.24 23.62 -8.41
N GLY A 43 11.04 22.52 -7.67
CA GLY A 43 12.03 21.51 -7.41
C GLY A 43 13.05 21.88 -6.31
N THR A 44 12.92 23.06 -5.70
CA THR A 44 13.80 23.50 -4.60
C THR A 44 13.32 23.00 -3.24
N ASP A 45 14.08 23.30 -2.19
CA ASP A 45 13.78 22.99 -0.78
C ASP A 45 13.36 21.53 -0.59
N ARG A 46 14.16 20.61 -1.12
CA ARG A 46 13.94 19.17 -0.91
C ARG A 46 14.11 18.83 0.56
N ARG A 47 13.16 18.08 1.10
CA ARG A 47 13.13 17.59 2.49
C ARG A 47 12.88 16.11 2.53
N GLU A 48 13.51 15.44 3.47
CA GLU A 48 13.28 14.05 3.82
C GLU A 48 12.40 14.02 5.08
N HIS A 49 11.35 13.21 5.09
CA HIS A 49 10.36 13.21 6.17
C HIS A 49 10.46 12.00 7.07
N VAL A 50 10.46 10.80 6.49
CA VAL A 50 10.45 9.56 7.24
C VAL A 50 10.94 8.38 6.38
N GLN A 51 11.64 7.46 7.03
CA GLN A 51 11.87 6.11 6.54
C GLN A 51 11.03 5.13 7.36
N VAL A 52 10.51 4.07 6.73
CA VAL A 52 9.78 3.01 7.42
C VAL A 52 10.46 1.68 7.15
N ARG A 53 10.63 0.87 8.19
CA ARG A 53 11.28 -0.44 8.11
C ARG A 53 10.53 -1.48 8.93
N GLY A 54 10.33 -2.66 8.37
CA GLY A 54 9.81 -3.83 9.05
C GLY A 54 10.88 -4.68 9.71
N SER A 55 10.52 -5.89 10.08
CA SER A 55 11.41 -6.84 10.73
C SER A 55 12.66 -7.13 9.89
N SER A 56 13.79 -7.34 10.56
CA SER A 56 14.97 -7.92 9.96
C SER A 56 14.82 -9.44 9.95
N GLY A 57 14.73 -10.04 8.77
CA GLY A 57 14.71 -11.49 8.63
C GLY A 57 16.00 -12.14 9.14
N GLY A 58 16.08 -12.45 10.44
CA GLY A 58 16.98 -13.43 11.02
C GLY A 58 18.51 -13.20 10.93
N GLY A 59 19.00 -11.96 10.76
CA GLY A 59 20.43 -11.75 10.54
C GLY A 59 21.05 -10.46 11.09
N GLY A 60 20.39 -9.73 12.00
CA GLY A 60 20.95 -8.52 12.60
C GLY A 60 21.07 -7.32 11.65
N GLY A 61 20.36 -7.35 10.52
CA GLY A 61 20.29 -6.27 9.52
C GLY A 61 19.32 -5.14 9.93
N GLN A 62 19.30 -4.07 9.15
CA GLN A 62 18.47 -2.87 9.39
C GLN A 62 16.96 -3.07 9.14
N GLY A 63 16.48 -4.29 8.97
CA GLY A 63 15.07 -4.58 8.61
C GLY A 63 14.72 -4.28 7.14
N THR A 64 13.59 -4.82 6.69
CA THR A 64 13.09 -4.60 5.32
C THR A 64 12.62 -3.16 5.17
N ALA A 65 13.21 -2.40 4.25
CA ALA A 65 12.74 -1.05 3.96
C ALA A 65 11.38 -1.07 3.27
N ALA A 66 10.58 -0.02 3.53
CA ALA A 66 9.35 0.19 2.79
C ALA A 66 9.61 0.29 1.28
N GLY A 67 8.76 -0.34 0.49
CA GLY A 67 8.76 -0.24 -0.98
C GLY A 67 7.92 0.93 -1.48
N LEU A 68 7.11 1.52 -0.60
CA LEU A 68 6.24 2.65 -0.89
C LEU A 68 5.93 3.40 0.40
N ILE A 69 5.91 4.74 0.34
CA ILE A 69 5.37 5.59 1.39
C ILE A 69 4.58 6.71 0.70
N LEU A 70 3.33 6.90 1.11
CA LEU A 70 2.42 7.94 0.59
C LEU A 70 1.94 8.81 1.74
N MET A 71 2.22 10.11 1.68
CA MET A 71 1.65 11.07 2.63
C MET A 71 0.14 11.12 2.48
N ALA A 72 -0.58 11.21 3.58
CA ALA A 72 -2.03 11.38 3.56
C ALA A 72 -2.43 12.70 2.86
N PRO A 73 -3.59 12.78 2.20
CA PRO A 73 -4.09 14.01 1.62
C PRO A 73 -4.20 15.15 2.61
N SER A 74 -4.49 14.86 3.86
CA SER A 74 -4.54 15.81 4.99
C SER A 74 -3.97 15.18 6.25
N GLY A 75 -3.59 16.00 7.23
CA GLY A 75 -3.00 15.52 8.49
C GLY A 75 -1.50 15.21 8.38
N ASP A 76 -1.02 14.40 9.31
CA ASP A 76 0.39 14.06 9.51
C ASP A 76 0.68 12.56 9.35
N GLN A 77 -0.23 11.79 8.79
CA GLN A 77 -0.08 10.36 8.60
C GLN A 77 0.49 10.02 7.22
N ALA A 78 1.17 8.90 7.13
CA ALA A 78 1.61 8.31 5.87
C ALA A 78 1.27 6.82 5.82
N LEU A 79 0.87 6.36 4.64
CA LEU A 79 0.67 4.96 4.32
C LEU A 79 1.99 4.36 3.84
N ALA A 80 2.48 3.34 4.52
CA ALA A 80 3.71 2.64 4.17
C ALA A 80 3.44 1.19 3.78
N GLN A 81 4.05 0.72 2.71
CA GLN A 81 4.05 -0.70 2.35
C GLN A 81 5.43 -1.30 2.61
N VAL A 82 5.48 -2.28 3.51
CA VAL A 82 6.69 -3.03 3.87
C VAL A 82 6.48 -4.49 3.50
N GLY A 83 7.27 -4.99 2.55
CA GLY A 83 6.94 -6.27 1.92
C GLY A 83 5.58 -6.18 1.23
N ASN A 84 4.63 -7.01 1.67
CA ASN A 84 3.25 -7.00 1.18
C ASN A 84 2.25 -6.39 2.18
N GLN A 85 2.71 -6.01 3.38
CA GLN A 85 1.85 -5.48 4.44
C GLN A 85 1.74 -3.96 4.38
N LEU A 86 0.59 -3.44 4.78
CA LEU A 86 0.32 -2.01 4.89
C LEU A 86 0.33 -1.56 6.35
N TYR A 87 0.90 -0.38 6.53
CA TYR A 87 0.96 0.31 7.81
C TYR A 87 0.56 1.77 7.62
N VAL A 88 -0.15 2.32 8.58
CA VAL A 88 -0.27 3.77 8.75
C VAL A 88 0.72 4.19 9.83
N VAL A 89 1.50 5.22 9.57
CA VAL A 89 2.49 5.76 10.50
C VAL A 89 2.31 7.27 10.63
N THR A 90 2.53 7.81 11.82
CA THR A 90 2.57 9.26 12.03
C THR A 90 3.91 9.81 11.57
N VAL A 91 3.88 10.79 10.67
CA VAL A 91 5.07 11.49 10.16
C VAL A 91 5.40 12.66 11.10
N PRO A 92 6.50 12.60 11.84
CA PRO A 92 6.84 13.67 12.77
C PRO A 92 7.17 14.97 12.04
N THR A 93 6.61 16.06 12.52
CA THR A 93 6.90 17.41 12.04
C THR A 93 7.95 18.07 12.93
N GLY A 94 8.94 18.74 12.30
CA GLY A 94 9.94 19.51 13.05
C GLY A 94 11.05 18.72 13.74
N VAL A 95 11.23 17.46 13.39
CA VAL A 95 12.29 16.62 13.94
C VAL A 95 13.58 16.82 13.16
N GLY A 96 14.59 17.37 13.83
CA GLY A 96 16.02 17.33 13.47
C GLY A 96 16.43 17.61 12.02
N ALA A 97 17.74 17.44 11.75
CA ALA A 97 18.31 17.58 10.41
C ALA A 97 18.18 16.30 9.56
N GLU A 98 17.90 15.15 10.18
CA GLU A 98 17.79 13.85 9.50
C GLU A 98 16.38 13.28 9.67
N ALA A 99 15.86 12.65 8.61
CA ALA A 99 14.58 11.97 8.64
C ALA A 99 14.62 10.77 9.59
N PRO A 100 13.67 10.66 10.53
CA PRO A 100 13.61 9.51 11.43
C PRO A 100 13.29 8.22 10.67
N THR A 101 13.74 7.10 11.25
CA THR A 101 13.34 5.77 10.82
C THR A 101 12.33 5.20 11.80
N ILE A 102 11.12 4.88 11.33
CA ILE A 102 10.08 4.23 12.09
C ILE A 102 10.16 2.73 11.85
N SER A 103 10.32 1.95 12.92
CA SER A 103 10.26 0.50 12.84
C SER A 103 8.84 0.03 13.05
N VAL A 104 8.28 -0.66 12.06
CA VAL A 104 6.97 -1.33 12.12
C VAL A 104 7.10 -2.84 12.31
N ALA A 105 8.26 -3.29 12.80
CA ALA A 105 8.48 -4.68 13.19
C ALA A 105 7.58 -5.10 14.38
N ASN A 106 7.29 -4.15 15.26
CA ASN A 106 6.31 -4.20 16.32
C ASN A 106 5.66 -2.81 16.37
N PRO A 107 4.51 -2.60 15.72
CA PRO A 107 3.86 -1.29 15.61
C PRO A 107 3.55 -0.65 16.97
N ASP A 108 3.15 -1.42 17.97
CA ASP A 108 2.77 -0.95 19.31
C ASP A 108 3.94 -0.32 20.07
N ASN A 109 5.17 -0.74 19.73
CA ASN A 109 6.40 -0.20 20.31
C ASN A 109 7.18 0.68 19.35
N ALA A 110 6.54 1.18 18.29
CA ALA A 110 7.19 2.07 17.34
C ALA A 110 7.52 3.42 17.98
N SER A 111 8.56 4.09 17.49
CA SER A 111 8.99 5.42 18.01
C SER A 111 7.97 6.54 17.75
N PHE A 112 7.08 6.34 16.81
CA PHE A 112 5.92 7.18 16.49
C PHE A 112 4.73 6.28 16.25
N PRO A 113 3.49 6.74 16.50
CA PRO A 113 2.30 5.92 16.32
C PRO A 113 2.27 5.24 14.95
N ALA A 114 2.07 3.94 14.99
CA ALA A 114 2.03 3.10 13.81
C ALA A 114 0.99 1.99 13.99
N SER A 115 0.23 1.67 12.95
CA SER A 115 -0.76 0.60 12.96
C SER A 115 -0.63 -0.26 11.72
N GLN A 116 -0.73 -1.57 11.87
CA GLN A 116 -0.79 -2.51 10.76
C GLN A 116 -2.23 -2.62 10.28
N LEU A 117 -2.44 -2.54 8.95
CA LEU A 117 -3.77 -2.61 8.35
C LEU A 117 -4.08 -3.95 7.68
N THR A 118 -3.06 -4.75 7.39
CA THR A 118 -3.23 -6.00 6.62
C THR A 118 -2.42 -7.14 7.21
N ASP A 119 -2.98 -8.37 7.16
CA ASP A 119 -2.30 -9.60 7.58
C ASP A 119 -1.92 -10.47 6.39
N ILE A 120 -2.72 -10.46 5.34
CA ILE A 120 -2.54 -11.31 4.14
C ILE A 120 -1.89 -10.60 2.98
N GLY A 121 -1.57 -9.30 3.13
CA GLY A 121 -0.91 -8.49 2.12
C GLY A 121 -1.86 -7.59 1.33
N SER A 122 -1.25 -6.80 0.43
CA SER A 122 -1.93 -5.75 -0.31
C SER A 122 -1.28 -5.47 -1.64
N GLN A 123 -2.09 -5.00 -2.59
CA GLN A 123 -1.66 -4.49 -3.88
C GLN A 123 -2.33 -3.13 -4.13
N PHE A 124 -1.63 -2.24 -4.84
CA PHE A 124 -2.14 -0.93 -5.25
C PHE A 124 -2.71 -0.09 -4.10
N PRO A 125 -1.98 0.09 -2.99
CA PRO A 125 -2.47 0.88 -1.87
C PRO A 125 -2.65 2.34 -2.26
N ALA A 126 -3.70 2.96 -1.71
CA ALA A 126 -4.02 4.37 -1.92
C ALA A 126 -4.77 4.94 -0.72
N TRP A 127 -4.63 6.24 -0.50
CA TRP A 127 -5.48 6.99 0.40
C TRP A 127 -6.84 7.29 -0.26
N GLY A 128 -7.90 7.28 0.52
CA GLY A 128 -9.14 7.94 0.19
C GLY A 128 -8.99 9.47 0.18
N PRO A 129 -9.95 10.21 -0.39
CA PRO A 129 -9.81 11.67 -0.61
C PRO A 129 -9.69 12.49 0.68
N ASN A 130 -10.26 12.02 1.79
CA ASN A 130 -10.31 12.76 3.06
C ASN A 130 -9.28 12.28 4.10
N ALA A 131 -8.34 11.39 3.72
CA ALA A 131 -7.42 10.73 4.63
C ALA A 131 -8.08 9.84 5.72
N GLU A 132 -9.39 9.64 5.68
CA GLU A 132 -10.14 8.81 6.63
C GLU A 132 -10.11 7.33 6.25
N GLU A 133 -9.86 7.04 4.98
CA GLU A 133 -9.88 5.67 4.45
C GLU A 133 -8.59 5.33 3.71
N VAL A 134 -8.20 4.07 3.85
CA VAL A 134 -7.13 3.44 3.07
C VAL A 134 -7.73 2.34 2.21
N HIS A 135 -7.36 2.33 0.93
CA HIS A 135 -7.83 1.35 -0.04
C HIS A 135 -6.70 0.49 -0.56
N TRP A 136 -6.96 -0.78 -0.80
CA TRP A 136 -6.05 -1.68 -1.50
C TRP A 136 -6.81 -2.76 -2.25
N ALA A 137 -6.12 -3.49 -3.09
CA ALA A 137 -6.64 -4.69 -3.74
C ALA A 137 -5.86 -5.94 -3.30
N LEU A 138 -6.51 -7.08 -3.39
CA LEU A 138 -5.85 -8.39 -3.32
C LEU A 138 -6.60 -9.37 -4.23
N GLY A 139 -5.95 -9.79 -5.31
CA GLY A 139 -6.60 -10.57 -6.34
C GLY A 139 -7.75 -9.81 -7.01
N ASN A 140 -8.97 -10.33 -6.87
CA ASN A 140 -10.19 -9.69 -7.40
C ASN A 140 -11.02 -8.97 -6.32
N ALA A 141 -10.48 -8.82 -5.12
CA ALA A 141 -11.12 -8.09 -4.03
C ALA A 141 -10.53 -6.69 -3.89
N HIS A 142 -11.39 -5.72 -3.65
CA HIS A 142 -11.07 -4.36 -3.22
C HIS A 142 -11.44 -4.23 -1.75
N PHE A 143 -10.53 -3.66 -0.97
CA PHE A 143 -10.70 -3.41 0.45
C PHE A 143 -10.72 -1.91 0.73
N ALA A 144 -11.59 -1.50 1.64
CA ALA A 144 -11.67 -0.16 2.20
C ALA A 144 -11.59 -0.25 3.73
N TYR A 145 -10.61 0.38 4.32
CA TYR A 145 -10.36 0.42 5.76
C TYR A 145 -10.57 1.84 6.26
N ASN A 146 -11.54 2.03 7.13
CA ASN A 146 -11.82 3.33 7.74
C ASN A 146 -11.05 3.44 9.07
N LEU A 147 -10.18 4.46 9.16
CA LEU A 147 -9.28 4.65 10.30
C LEU A 147 -10.02 5.05 11.57
N ASP A 148 -11.02 5.94 11.46
CA ASP A 148 -11.80 6.40 12.61
C ASP A 148 -12.67 5.27 13.17
N ALA A 149 -13.28 4.47 12.29
CA ALA A 149 -14.06 3.32 12.70
C ALA A 149 -13.19 2.23 13.35
N ALA A 150 -11.96 2.04 12.86
CA ALA A 150 -11.00 1.11 13.47
C ALA A 150 -10.56 1.57 14.85
N GLN A 151 -10.30 2.88 15.03
CA GLN A 151 -9.96 3.45 16.32
C GLN A 151 -11.13 3.29 17.31
N ALA A 152 -12.35 3.65 16.89
CA ALA A 152 -13.54 3.50 17.74
C ALA A 152 -13.80 2.03 18.13
N PHE A 153 -13.47 1.10 17.23
CA PHE A 153 -13.55 -0.35 17.50
C PHE A 153 -12.51 -0.75 18.57
N ALA A 154 -11.24 -0.32 18.42
CA ALA A 154 -10.19 -0.60 19.39
C ALA A 154 -10.54 -0.03 20.77
N ASP A 155 -10.99 1.23 20.84
CA ASP A 155 -11.44 1.86 22.10
C ASP A 155 -12.60 1.08 22.76
N SER A 156 -13.47 0.46 21.96
CA SER A 156 -14.58 -0.35 22.47
C SER A 156 -14.12 -1.69 23.08
N ILE A 157 -13.11 -2.31 22.50
CA ILE A 157 -12.50 -3.55 23.02
C ILE A 157 -11.79 -3.24 24.33
N GLU A 158 -10.92 -2.23 24.36
CA GLU A 158 -10.21 -1.81 25.56
C GLU A 158 -11.18 -1.52 26.74
N ALA A 159 -12.31 -0.84 26.46
CA ALA A 159 -13.33 -0.57 27.48
C ALA A 159 -14.04 -1.85 28.00
N LEU A 160 -14.15 -2.90 27.16
CA LEU A 160 -14.70 -4.19 27.58
C LEU A 160 -13.72 -4.96 28.44
N GLU A 161 -12.44 -4.96 28.08
CA GLU A 161 -11.36 -5.60 28.83
C GLU A 161 -11.22 -4.95 30.23
N ASP A 162 -11.17 -3.61 30.29
CA ASP A 162 -11.13 -2.87 31.56
C ASP A 162 -12.33 -3.20 32.48
N SER A 163 -13.49 -3.52 31.91
CA SER A 163 -14.66 -3.88 32.68
C SER A 163 -14.71 -5.35 33.10
N ALA A 164 -13.99 -6.23 32.39
CA ALA A 164 -13.93 -7.66 32.70
C ALA A 164 -12.91 -7.97 33.81
N ASP A 165 -11.82 -7.21 33.93
CA ASP A 165 -10.81 -7.38 34.98
C ASP A 165 -11.31 -7.14 36.41
N GLU A 166 -12.54 -6.62 36.59
CA GLU A 166 -13.14 -6.44 37.92
C GLU A 166 -13.86 -7.69 38.48
N ASP A 167 -14.12 -8.73 37.67
CA ASP A 167 -15.03 -9.81 38.10
C ASP A 167 -14.55 -11.28 37.92
N GLU A 168 -13.45 -11.62 37.25
CA GLU A 168 -13.07 -13.06 37.11
C GLU A 168 -11.55 -13.31 37.10
N GLU A 169 -11.10 -14.09 38.09
CA GLU A 169 -9.86 -14.90 38.03
C GLU A 169 -10.14 -16.19 37.24
N ASP A 170 -9.24 -16.51 36.30
CA ASP A 170 -9.09 -17.80 35.63
C ASP A 170 -10.09 -18.20 34.53
N GLU A 171 -9.72 -17.87 33.26
CA GLU A 171 -9.70 -18.87 32.18
C GLU A 171 -8.80 -18.31 31.05
N GLU A 172 -7.58 -18.90 30.88
CA GLU A 172 -6.71 -18.71 29.72
C GLU A 172 -7.33 -19.40 28.49
N ASP A 173 -8.39 -18.86 27.92
CA ASP A 173 -8.76 -19.16 26.54
C ASP A 173 -8.07 -18.13 25.65
N GLU A 174 -7.21 -18.58 24.74
CA GLU A 174 -6.69 -17.77 23.63
C GLU A 174 -7.89 -17.33 22.76
N GLU A 175 -8.64 -16.32 23.21
CA GLU A 175 -9.61 -15.65 22.34
C GLU A 175 -8.82 -14.90 21.29
N ASP A 176 -9.01 -15.25 20.02
CA ASP A 176 -8.54 -14.46 18.87
C ASP A 176 -8.95 -13.01 19.11
N GLU A 177 -8.00 -12.14 19.42
CA GLU A 177 -8.24 -10.71 19.66
C GLU A 177 -9.07 -10.15 18.50
N ALA A 178 -10.26 -9.68 18.80
CA ALA A 178 -11.18 -9.15 17.82
C ALA A 178 -10.54 -7.92 17.14
N THR A 179 -10.22 -8.04 15.85
CA THR A 179 -9.61 -6.97 15.07
C THR A 179 -10.63 -6.34 14.11
N TYR A 180 -10.55 -5.03 13.92
CA TYR A 180 -11.38 -4.33 12.95
C TYR A 180 -11.12 -4.85 11.55
N GLN A 181 -12.19 -5.24 10.84
CA GLN A 181 -12.12 -5.80 9.50
C GLN A 181 -12.45 -4.75 8.44
N PRO A 182 -11.65 -4.64 7.37
CA PRO A 182 -11.96 -3.76 6.25
C PRO A 182 -13.20 -4.22 5.50
N THR A 183 -13.89 -3.29 4.86
CA THR A 183 -14.98 -3.61 3.94
C THR A 183 -14.41 -4.26 2.68
N GLU A 184 -14.79 -5.51 2.40
CA GLU A 184 -14.39 -6.24 1.19
C GLU A 184 -15.46 -6.12 0.10
N THR A 185 -15.06 -5.74 -1.11
CA THR A 185 -15.88 -5.75 -2.31
C THR A 185 -15.25 -6.63 -3.38
N ARG A 186 -15.88 -7.74 -3.74
CA ARG A 186 -15.39 -8.62 -4.80
C ARG A 186 -15.83 -8.15 -6.17
N ILE A 187 -14.88 -8.00 -7.07
CA ILE A 187 -15.09 -7.58 -8.46
C ILE A 187 -15.19 -8.84 -9.32
N ARG A 188 -16.31 -9.00 -9.99
CA ARG A 188 -16.54 -10.06 -10.97
C ARG A 188 -16.82 -9.43 -12.32
N ILE A 189 -15.99 -9.73 -13.30
CA ILE A 189 -16.16 -9.29 -14.68
C ILE A 189 -16.63 -10.50 -15.47
N GLU A 190 -17.83 -10.43 -16.01
CA GLU A 190 -18.39 -11.43 -16.92
C GLU A 190 -18.48 -10.83 -18.32
N VAL A 191 -17.86 -11.51 -19.25
CA VAL A 191 -17.93 -11.17 -20.69
C VAL A 191 -18.25 -12.43 -21.46
N ASP A 192 -19.09 -12.30 -22.47
CA ASP A 192 -19.34 -13.39 -23.38
C ASP A 192 -18.02 -13.76 -24.09
N ARG A 193 -17.81 -15.06 -24.24
CA ARG A 193 -16.66 -15.51 -25.04
C ARG A 193 -16.88 -15.07 -26.47
N ASP A 194 -15.92 -14.34 -27.03
CA ASP A 194 -15.92 -14.03 -28.46
C ASP A 194 -15.73 -15.35 -29.23
N THR A 195 -16.82 -15.83 -29.78
CA THR A 195 -16.83 -17.03 -30.62
C THR A 195 -16.97 -16.56 -32.07
N PRO A 196 -15.87 -16.52 -32.84
CA PRO A 196 -15.97 -16.09 -34.21
C PRO A 196 -16.93 -17.00 -34.96
N SER A 197 -17.86 -16.40 -35.70
CA SER A 197 -18.76 -17.10 -36.60
C SER A 197 -18.12 -17.14 -37.98
N GLY A 198 -18.07 -18.31 -38.58
CA GLY A 198 -17.51 -18.53 -39.93
C GLY A 198 -16.30 -19.47 -39.91
N GLU A 199 -15.72 -19.62 -41.09
CA GLU A 199 -14.55 -20.47 -41.31
C GLU A 199 -13.28 -19.60 -41.32
N ILE A 200 -12.26 -20.04 -40.60
CA ILE A 200 -10.92 -19.41 -40.62
C ILE A 200 -9.97 -20.36 -41.31
N ALA A 201 -9.41 -19.93 -42.42
CA ALA A 201 -8.37 -20.69 -43.14
C ALA A 201 -7.00 -20.13 -42.76
N LEU A 202 -6.14 -20.94 -42.18
CA LEU A 202 -4.72 -20.65 -41.99
C LEU A 202 -3.98 -21.15 -43.23
N THR A 203 -3.41 -20.25 -44.02
CA THR A 203 -2.73 -20.60 -45.25
C THR A 203 -1.24 -20.31 -45.15
N GLY A 204 -0.44 -21.07 -45.91
CA GLY A 204 1.01 -20.89 -45.99
C GLY A 204 1.77 -21.42 -44.75
N ALA A 205 1.12 -22.22 -43.94
CA ALA A 205 1.73 -22.88 -42.79
C ALA A 205 2.35 -24.23 -43.14
N ARG A 206 3.40 -24.61 -42.44
CA ARG A 206 3.88 -25.99 -42.41
C ARG A 206 3.01 -26.79 -41.47
N ILE A 207 2.36 -27.85 -41.96
CA ILE A 207 1.45 -28.66 -41.17
C ILE A 207 2.10 -30.02 -40.88
N ILE A 208 2.24 -30.34 -39.57
CA ILE A 208 2.60 -31.67 -39.11
C ILE A 208 1.29 -32.39 -38.82
N THR A 209 0.91 -33.35 -39.64
CA THR A 209 -0.42 -33.99 -39.54
C THR A 209 -0.52 -35.01 -38.41
N MET A 210 0.59 -35.40 -37.82
CA MET A 210 0.68 -36.49 -36.83
C MET A 210 0.23 -37.85 -37.36
N ASN A 211 0.12 -37.99 -38.67
CA ASN A 211 -0.18 -39.24 -39.35
C ASN A 211 1.15 -39.84 -39.92
N GLY A 212 1.86 -40.58 -39.06
CA GLY A 212 3.20 -41.07 -39.37
C GLY A 212 4.20 -39.89 -39.51
N GLU A 213 4.99 -39.91 -40.60
CA GLU A 213 5.98 -38.86 -40.89
C GLU A 213 5.48 -37.79 -41.89
N GLU A 214 4.18 -37.72 -42.11
CA GLU A 214 3.61 -36.81 -43.10
C GLU A 214 3.72 -35.36 -42.66
N VAL A 215 4.39 -34.54 -43.48
CA VAL A 215 4.52 -33.10 -43.32
C VAL A 215 4.10 -32.41 -44.60
N LEU A 216 3.13 -31.48 -44.51
CA LEU A 216 2.75 -30.62 -45.62
C LEU A 216 3.52 -29.29 -45.48
N GLU A 217 4.41 -29.02 -46.44
CA GLU A 217 5.29 -27.82 -46.38
C GLU A 217 4.53 -26.51 -46.64
N ARG A 218 3.35 -26.59 -47.28
CA ARG A 218 2.43 -25.46 -47.48
C ARG A 218 1.00 -25.98 -47.47
N GLY A 219 0.26 -25.72 -46.41
CA GLY A 219 -1.15 -26.01 -46.28
C GLY A 219 -1.98 -24.74 -46.27
#